data_10769cfcaaf9b36e5a0bf76a756230bf
#
_entry.id   10769cfcaaf9b36e5a0bf76a756230bf
#
_cell.length_a   1.000
_cell.length_b   1.000
_cell.length_c   1.000
_cell.angle_alpha   90.00
_cell.angle_beta   90.00
_cell.angle_gamma   90.00
#
_symmetry.space_group_name_H-M   'P 1'
#
loop_
_entity.id
_entity.type
_entity.pdbx_description
1 polymer ?
#
loop_
_entity_poly.entity_id
_entity_poly.type
_entity_poly.pdbx_seq_one_letter_code
_entity_poly.pdbx_strand_id
1 'polypeptide(L)'
;MRHPIILTLAASAILGLSACEKSGEAQVERALQDMNVVDETNLNDVMLTIGDADQAVNYFAGANDNDPGRIDLQRGLAKSLIRAGRSAEALDAWKTVVKHAEVTNDDRVDLADAYIRNNLWDDAATTLNDIPPTHETFKRYRLEAMVADSKKQWDKADSFYQTAAGLTTTPAGVLNNWGYSKLTRGKYAEAERLF
;
A
#
# COMPACT_ATOMS: atom_id res chain seq x y z
N MET A 1 -16.34 -84.25 28.12
CA MET A 1 -15.37 -83.76 29.10
C MET A 1 -14.56 -82.65 28.50
N ARG A 2 -14.60 -81.47 29.19
CA ARG A 2 -13.67 -80.34 29.07
C ARG A 2 -13.62 -79.53 27.82
N HIS A 3 -14.19 -78.30 27.97
CA HIS A 3 -13.94 -77.10 27.18
C HIS A 3 -12.45 -76.69 27.17
N PRO A 4 -12.00 -75.88 26.23
CA PRO A 4 -11.99 -74.44 26.56
C PRO A 4 -12.46 -73.51 25.41
N ILE A 5 -13.35 -72.69 25.81
CA ILE A 5 -13.63 -71.38 25.25
C ILE A 5 -12.68 -70.36 25.89
N ILE A 6 -12.42 -69.24 25.20
CA ILE A 6 -11.70 -68.05 25.61
C ILE A 6 -10.30 -67.94 24.98
N LEU A 7 -10.22 -67.19 23.86
CA LEU A 7 -9.22 -66.18 23.56
C LEU A 7 -9.43 -65.56 22.18
N THR A 8 -10.42 -64.68 22.01
CA THR A 8 -10.48 -63.78 20.86
C THR A 8 -11.32 -62.55 21.21
N LEU A 9 -10.77 -61.64 22.02
CA LEU A 9 -11.34 -60.29 22.20
C LEU A 9 -10.32 -59.37 22.87
N ALA A 10 -9.30 -58.95 22.14
CA ALA A 10 -8.39 -57.87 22.56
C ALA A 10 -7.50 -57.39 21.42
N ALA A 11 -8.06 -57.02 20.28
CA ALA A 11 -7.27 -56.43 19.18
C ALA A 11 -7.98 -55.32 18.38
N SER A 12 -9.02 -54.68 18.94
CA SER A 12 -9.79 -53.69 18.18
C SER A 12 -9.87 -52.29 18.82
N ALA A 13 -9.04 -51.97 19.80
CA ALA A 13 -9.17 -50.71 20.56
C ALA A 13 -7.96 -49.72 20.41
N ILE A 14 -7.02 -49.93 19.48
CA ILE A 14 -5.81 -49.07 19.39
C ILE A 14 -5.78 -48.18 18.14
N LEU A 15 -6.73 -48.30 17.22
CA LEU A 15 -6.72 -47.49 15.98
C LEU A 15 -7.49 -46.17 16.08
N GLY A 16 -8.10 -45.82 17.20
CA GLY A 16 -8.92 -44.63 17.36
C GLY A 16 -8.21 -43.37 17.89
N LEU A 17 -7.00 -43.51 18.48
CA LEU A 17 -6.33 -42.40 19.15
C LEU A 17 -5.38 -41.58 18.29
N SER A 18 -4.92 -42.09 17.15
CA SER A 18 -4.00 -41.38 16.27
C SER A 18 -4.68 -40.37 15.33
N ALA A 19 -6.01 -40.41 15.17
CA ALA A 19 -6.74 -39.50 14.30
C ALA A 19 -7.11 -38.15 15.00
N CYS A 20 -7.23 -38.17 16.34
CA CYS A 20 -7.50 -36.95 17.09
C CYS A 20 -6.28 -36.03 17.30
N GLU A 21 -5.07 -36.65 17.37
CA GLU A 21 -3.84 -35.89 17.61
C GLU A 21 -3.45 -35.03 16.37
N LYS A 22 -3.56 -35.59 15.16
CA LYS A 22 -3.28 -34.87 13.92
C LYS A 22 -4.25 -33.73 13.61
N SER A 23 -5.50 -33.82 14.06
CA SER A 23 -6.48 -32.73 13.88
C SER A 23 -6.22 -31.56 14.84
N GLY A 24 -5.72 -31.84 16.04
CA GLY A 24 -5.36 -30.82 17.02
C GLY A 24 -4.13 -30.00 16.60
N GLU A 25 -3.08 -30.63 16.15
CA GLU A 25 -1.86 -29.97 15.66
C GLU A 25 -2.16 -29.06 14.45
N ALA A 26 -2.93 -29.53 13.47
CA ALA A 26 -3.33 -28.74 12.31
C ALA A 26 -4.26 -27.58 12.66
N GLN A 27 -5.03 -27.64 13.74
CA GLN A 27 -5.85 -26.52 14.23
C GLN A 27 -5.00 -25.52 15.00
N VAL A 28 -4.06 -25.97 15.81
CA VAL A 28 -3.11 -25.10 16.52
C VAL A 28 -2.20 -24.38 15.55
N GLU A 29 -1.71 -25.07 14.53
CA GLU A 29 -0.84 -24.46 13.49
C GLU A 29 -1.58 -23.41 12.67
N ARG A 30 -2.86 -23.63 12.31
CA ARG A 30 -3.71 -22.62 11.68
C ARG A 30 -3.99 -21.43 12.61
N ALA A 31 -4.27 -21.68 13.89
CA ALA A 31 -4.49 -20.62 14.86
C ALA A 31 -3.23 -19.78 15.12
N LEU A 32 -2.04 -20.41 15.07
CA LEU A 32 -0.75 -19.71 15.16
C LEU A 32 -0.45 -18.91 13.87
N GLN A 33 -0.78 -19.43 12.69
CA GLN A 33 -0.69 -18.69 11.42
C GLN A 33 -1.65 -17.49 11.40
N ASP A 34 -2.89 -17.67 11.85
CA ASP A 34 -3.89 -16.59 11.95
C ASP A 34 -3.46 -15.51 12.95
N MET A 35 -2.84 -15.88 14.08
CA MET A 35 -2.28 -14.93 15.04
C MET A 35 -1.07 -14.17 14.47
N ASN A 36 -0.17 -14.83 13.76
CA ASN A 36 0.98 -14.18 13.13
C ASN A 36 0.55 -13.18 12.07
N VAL A 37 -0.48 -13.49 11.27
CA VAL A 37 -1.03 -12.57 10.26
C VAL A 37 -1.63 -11.32 10.91
N VAL A 38 -2.34 -11.45 12.03
CA VAL A 38 -2.90 -10.30 12.75
C VAL A 38 -1.81 -9.45 13.38
N ASP A 39 -0.79 -10.06 13.98
CA ASP A 39 0.35 -9.33 14.57
C ASP A 39 1.19 -8.63 13.50
N GLU A 40 1.45 -9.27 12.36
CA GLU A 40 2.16 -8.65 11.23
C GLU A 40 1.39 -7.48 10.63
N THR A 41 0.07 -7.61 10.45
CA THR A 41 -0.77 -6.53 9.91
C THR A 41 -0.76 -5.31 10.83
N ASN A 42 -0.88 -5.51 12.14
CA ASN A 42 -0.80 -4.43 13.11
C ASN A 42 0.58 -3.77 13.11
N LEU A 43 1.66 -4.54 13.01
CA LEU A 43 3.01 -4.01 12.96
C LEU A 43 3.26 -3.23 11.66
N ASN A 44 2.74 -3.71 10.52
CA ASN A 44 2.80 -2.99 9.25
C ASN A 44 2.15 -1.60 9.38
N ASP A 45 0.96 -1.52 9.95
CA ASP A 45 0.25 -0.25 10.16
C ASP A 45 1.00 0.69 11.12
N VAL A 46 1.55 0.16 12.20
CA VAL A 46 2.37 0.93 13.14
C VAL A 46 3.62 1.49 12.44
N MET A 47 4.33 0.67 11.68
CA MET A 47 5.51 1.11 10.94
C MET A 47 5.18 2.16 9.87
N LEU A 48 4.02 2.04 9.20
CA LEU A 48 3.58 3.01 8.20
C LEU A 48 3.10 4.33 8.79
N THR A 49 2.60 4.36 10.04
CA THR A 49 1.94 5.54 10.60
C THR A 49 2.78 6.28 11.63
N ILE A 50 3.39 5.57 12.58
CA ILE A 50 4.08 6.15 13.73
C ILE A 50 5.59 5.80 13.77
N GLY A 51 6.01 4.71 13.11
CA GLY A 51 7.41 4.29 13.09
C GLY A 51 8.33 5.35 12.47
N ASP A 52 9.58 5.40 12.93
CA ASP A 52 10.62 6.16 12.27
C ASP A 52 10.75 5.72 10.80
N ALA A 53 10.99 6.69 9.89
CA ALA A 53 10.93 6.42 8.46
C ALA A 53 12.01 5.43 8.00
N ASP A 54 13.24 5.54 8.51
CA ASP A 54 14.33 4.63 8.15
C ASP A 54 14.15 3.24 8.81
N GLN A 55 13.61 3.18 10.03
CA GLN A 55 13.24 1.92 10.66
C GLN A 55 12.14 1.21 9.87
N ALA A 56 11.14 1.95 9.38
CA ALA A 56 10.09 1.40 8.52
C ALA A 56 10.66 0.86 7.20
N VAL A 57 11.60 1.57 6.57
CA VAL A 57 12.29 1.08 5.37
C VAL A 57 13.00 -0.24 5.65
N ASN A 58 13.79 -0.32 6.72
CA ASN A 58 14.51 -1.54 7.08
C ASN A 58 13.57 -2.72 7.37
N TYR A 59 12.47 -2.45 8.08
CA TYR A 59 11.45 -3.44 8.39
C TYR A 59 10.81 -4.01 7.10
N PHE A 60 10.28 -3.14 6.24
CA PHE A 60 9.63 -3.60 5.01
C PHE A 60 10.61 -4.20 3.99
N ALA A 61 11.84 -3.74 3.93
CA ALA A 61 12.87 -4.35 3.09
C ALA A 61 13.14 -5.79 3.54
N GLY A 62 13.41 -6.02 4.83
CA GLY A 62 13.64 -7.36 5.36
C GLY A 62 12.40 -8.28 5.22
N ALA A 63 11.20 -7.76 5.45
CA ALA A 63 9.97 -8.52 5.26
C ALA A 63 9.75 -8.90 3.78
N ASN A 64 10.00 -7.97 2.86
CA ASN A 64 9.90 -8.22 1.41
C ASN A 64 10.97 -9.21 0.90
N ASP A 65 12.17 -9.21 1.46
CA ASP A 65 13.21 -10.18 1.12
C ASP A 65 12.81 -11.61 1.54
N ASN A 66 12.08 -11.73 2.67
CA ASN A 66 11.60 -13.02 3.16
C ASN A 66 10.37 -13.52 2.38
N ASP A 67 9.49 -12.62 1.94
CA ASP A 67 8.29 -12.96 1.15
C ASP A 67 8.07 -11.94 0.02
N PRO A 68 8.80 -12.07 -1.10
CA PRO A 68 8.75 -11.13 -2.21
C PRO A 68 7.44 -11.19 -3.02
N GLY A 69 6.58 -12.18 -2.76
CA GLY A 69 5.27 -12.31 -3.39
C GLY A 69 4.18 -11.45 -2.77
N ARG A 70 4.41 -10.87 -1.59
CA ARG A 70 3.41 -10.08 -0.87
C ARG A 70 3.43 -8.61 -1.30
N ILE A 71 2.41 -8.22 -2.05
CA ILE A 71 2.28 -6.85 -2.56
C ILE A 71 2.12 -5.80 -1.44
N ASP A 72 1.52 -6.16 -0.31
CA ASP A 72 1.37 -5.27 0.84
C ASP A 72 2.73 -4.87 1.45
N LEU A 73 3.69 -5.79 1.52
CA LEU A 73 5.06 -5.52 1.95
C LEU A 73 5.80 -4.64 0.93
N GLN A 74 5.63 -4.89 -0.36
CA GLN A 74 6.19 -4.05 -1.42
C GLN A 74 5.61 -2.63 -1.37
N ARG A 75 4.30 -2.47 -1.16
CA ARG A 75 3.65 -1.17 -0.93
C ARG A 75 4.18 -0.49 0.32
N GLY A 76 4.36 -1.25 1.40
CA GLY A 76 4.93 -0.77 2.66
C GLY A 76 6.33 -0.19 2.46
N LEU A 77 7.21 -0.93 1.78
CA LEU A 77 8.56 -0.48 1.43
C LEU A 77 8.52 0.83 0.62
N ALA A 78 7.74 0.87 -0.46
CA ALA A 78 7.66 2.03 -1.33
C ALA A 78 7.16 3.28 -0.59
N LYS A 79 6.12 3.15 0.26
CA LYS A 79 5.60 4.24 1.10
C LYS A 79 6.62 4.71 2.14
N SER A 80 7.35 3.78 2.77
CA SER A 80 8.38 4.10 3.76
C SER A 80 9.55 4.86 3.13
N LEU A 81 9.97 4.48 1.93
CA LEU A 81 11.00 5.18 1.16
C LEU A 81 10.57 6.63 0.82
N ILE A 82 9.30 6.87 0.48
CA ILE A 82 8.77 8.23 0.29
C ILE A 82 8.88 9.04 1.59
N ARG A 83 8.49 8.45 2.73
CA ARG A 83 8.57 9.10 4.05
C ARG A 83 10.02 9.41 4.45
N ALA A 84 10.96 8.53 4.12
CA ALA A 84 12.39 8.71 4.35
C ALA A 84 13.06 9.70 3.36
N GLY A 85 12.30 10.28 2.39
CA GLY A 85 12.85 11.19 1.39
C GLY A 85 13.72 10.51 0.32
N ARG A 86 13.74 9.18 0.27
CA ARG A 86 14.53 8.35 -0.67
C ARG A 86 13.77 8.17 -1.99
N SER A 87 13.54 9.29 -2.69
CA SER A 87 12.61 9.36 -3.82
C SER A 87 12.99 8.46 -5.00
N ALA A 88 14.28 8.29 -5.31
CA ALA A 88 14.73 7.42 -6.40
C ALA A 88 14.43 5.95 -6.11
N GLU A 89 14.73 5.50 -4.90
CA GLU A 89 14.47 4.12 -4.46
C GLU A 89 12.97 3.85 -4.35
N ALA A 90 12.20 4.83 -3.88
CA ALA A 90 10.74 4.74 -3.86
C ALA A 90 10.15 4.56 -5.26
N LEU A 91 10.70 5.24 -6.27
CA LEU A 91 10.27 5.08 -7.66
C LEU A 91 10.51 3.65 -8.16
N ASP A 92 11.67 3.07 -7.87
CA ASP A 92 11.98 1.69 -8.27
C ASP A 92 11.09 0.68 -7.53
N ALA A 93 10.81 0.91 -6.24
CA ALA A 93 9.88 0.10 -5.48
C ALA A 93 8.45 0.18 -6.06
N TRP A 94 7.94 1.37 -6.39
CA TRP A 94 6.63 1.53 -7.04
C TRP A 94 6.56 0.90 -8.43
N LYS A 95 7.64 0.97 -9.22
CA LYS A 95 7.73 0.24 -10.50
C LYS A 95 7.65 -1.28 -10.33
N THR A 96 8.05 -1.80 -9.17
CA THR A 96 7.89 -3.22 -8.83
C THR A 96 6.46 -3.54 -8.46
N VAL A 97 5.84 -2.73 -7.59
CA VAL A 97 4.43 -2.89 -7.18
C VAL A 97 3.49 -2.96 -8.38
N VAL A 98 3.65 -2.07 -9.36
CA VAL A 98 2.71 -2.03 -10.51
C VAL A 98 2.86 -3.19 -11.49
N LYS A 99 3.86 -4.05 -11.34
CA LYS A 99 4.00 -5.30 -12.10
C LYS A 99 3.28 -6.49 -11.46
N HIS A 100 2.82 -6.33 -10.22
CA HIS A 100 2.15 -7.39 -9.49
C HIS A 100 0.74 -7.66 -10.05
N ALA A 101 0.28 -8.92 -9.96
CA ALA A 101 -1.05 -9.31 -10.45
C ALA A 101 -2.20 -8.60 -9.69
N GLU A 102 -1.99 -8.25 -8.42
CA GLU A 102 -2.96 -7.58 -7.55
C GLU A 102 -2.83 -6.05 -7.53
N VAL A 103 -2.21 -5.47 -8.55
CA VAL A 103 -2.07 -4.02 -8.69
C VAL A 103 -3.41 -3.32 -8.78
N THR A 104 -3.54 -2.20 -8.09
CA THR A 104 -4.73 -1.35 -8.08
C THR A 104 -4.50 -0.03 -8.81
N ASN A 105 -5.57 0.74 -9.04
CA ASN A 105 -5.43 2.10 -9.57
C ASN A 105 -4.80 3.06 -8.55
N ASP A 106 -4.96 2.82 -7.24
CA ASP A 106 -4.27 3.60 -6.21
C ASP A 106 -2.74 3.40 -6.27
N ASP A 107 -2.26 2.19 -6.57
CA ASP A 107 -0.84 1.94 -6.77
C ASP A 107 -0.28 2.70 -7.98
N ARG A 108 -1.08 2.84 -9.05
CA ARG A 108 -0.70 3.67 -10.21
C ARG A 108 -0.66 5.16 -9.87
N VAL A 109 -1.60 5.62 -9.03
CA VAL A 109 -1.57 7.00 -8.50
C VAL A 109 -0.32 7.22 -7.65
N ASP A 110 0.06 6.24 -6.82
CA ASP A 110 1.28 6.30 -6.00
C ASP A 110 2.55 6.28 -6.85
N LEU A 111 2.59 5.48 -7.93
CA LEU A 111 3.68 5.51 -8.91
C LEU A 111 3.79 6.89 -9.59
N ALA A 112 2.68 7.52 -9.96
CA ALA A 112 2.69 8.85 -10.54
C ALA A 112 3.25 9.90 -9.55
N ASP A 113 2.91 9.82 -8.25
CA ASP A 113 3.53 10.66 -7.21
C ASP A 113 5.05 10.43 -7.13
N ALA A 114 5.50 9.17 -7.21
CA ALA A 114 6.92 8.86 -7.22
C ALA A 114 7.65 9.42 -8.46
N TYR A 115 7.03 9.40 -9.64
CA TYR A 115 7.57 10.04 -10.83
C TYR A 115 7.70 11.56 -10.64
N ILE A 116 6.66 12.23 -10.10
CA ILE A 116 6.66 13.69 -9.84
C ILE A 116 7.80 14.06 -8.89
N ARG A 117 8.00 13.29 -7.82
CA ARG A 117 9.10 13.50 -6.84
C ARG A 117 10.49 13.36 -7.45
N ASN A 118 10.61 12.67 -8.56
CA ASN A 118 11.84 12.53 -9.35
C ASN A 118 11.89 13.48 -10.56
N ASN A 119 10.99 14.46 -10.67
CA ASN A 119 10.84 15.40 -11.78
C ASN A 119 10.57 14.75 -13.15
N LEU A 120 10.05 13.52 -13.17
CA LEU A 120 9.70 12.76 -14.37
C LEU A 120 8.22 13.04 -14.75
N TRP A 121 7.94 14.28 -15.16
CA TRP A 121 6.59 14.80 -15.37
C TRP A 121 5.83 14.10 -16.50
N ASP A 122 6.50 13.70 -17.56
CA ASP A 122 5.86 13.03 -18.69
C ASP A 122 5.50 11.57 -18.36
N ASP A 123 6.35 10.88 -17.60
CA ASP A 123 6.03 9.54 -17.09
C ASP A 123 4.85 9.59 -16.12
N ALA A 124 4.81 10.60 -15.24
CA ALA A 124 3.68 10.83 -14.35
C ALA A 124 2.38 11.07 -15.13
N ALA A 125 2.44 11.93 -16.17
CA ALA A 125 1.29 12.21 -17.03
C ALA A 125 0.78 10.95 -17.71
N THR A 126 1.67 10.14 -18.27
CA THR A 126 1.33 8.89 -18.94
C THR A 126 0.65 7.93 -17.96
N THR A 127 1.26 7.74 -16.78
CA THR A 127 0.71 6.86 -15.73
C THR A 127 -0.68 7.30 -15.28
N LEU A 128 -0.91 8.61 -15.08
CA LEU A 128 -2.22 9.14 -14.69
C LEU A 128 -3.28 9.00 -15.79
N ASN A 129 -2.90 9.15 -17.06
CA ASN A 129 -3.79 8.97 -18.20
C ASN A 129 -4.24 7.50 -18.39
N ASP A 130 -3.44 6.53 -17.96
CA ASP A 130 -3.77 5.10 -18.03
C ASP A 130 -4.79 4.68 -16.93
N ILE A 131 -5.06 5.55 -15.96
CA ILE A 131 -6.03 5.28 -14.89
C ILE A 131 -7.45 5.56 -15.43
N PRO A 132 -8.40 4.62 -15.26
CA PRO A 132 -9.78 4.83 -15.72
C PRO A 132 -10.39 6.11 -15.17
N PRO A 133 -11.17 6.86 -15.96
CA PRO A 133 -11.82 8.12 -15.52
C PRO A 133 -12.71 7.94 -14.28
N THR A 134 -13.26 6.75 -14.09
CA THR A 134 -14.12 6.40 -12.94
C THR A 134 -13.37 6.32 -11.60
N HIS A 135 -12.04 6.31 -11.63
CA HIS A 135 -11.23 6.33 -10.41
C HIS A 135 -11.01 7.78 -9.95
N GLU A 136 -12.05 8.38 -9.36
CA GLU A 136 -12.08 9.76 -8.92
C GLU A 136 -11.59 9.89 -7.48
N THR A 137 -10.30 10.22 -7.29
CA THR A 137 -9.72 10.45 -5.97
C THR A 137 -9.06 11.83 -5.89
N PHE A 138 -9.11 12.46 -4.70
CA PHE A 138 -8.47 13.77 -4.49
C PHE A 138 -6.96 13.70 -4.79
N LYS A 139 -6.31 12.57 -4.46
CA LYS A 139 -4.88 12.37 -4.70
C LYS A 139 -4.57 12.37 -6.20
N ARG A 140 -5.33 11.63 -7.01
CA ARG A 140 -5.18 11.61 -8.46
C ARG A 140 -5.32 13.03 -9.04
N TYR A 141 -6.42 13.74 -8.76
CA TYR A 141 -6.63 15.07 -9.30
C TYR A 141 -5.59 16.09 -8.83
N ARG A 142 -5.11 15.99 -7.59
CA ARG A 142 -3.98 16.79 -7.11
C ARG A 142 -2.72 16.57 -7.96
N LEU A 143 -2.38 15.33 -8.30
CA LEU A 143 -1.22 15.00 -9.11
C LEU A 143 -1.41 15.45 -10.58
N GLU A 144 -2.61 15.29 -11.14
CA GLU A 144 -2.97 15.82 -12.47
C GLU A 144 -2.82 17.34 -12.51
N ALA A 145 -3.20 18.05 -11.44
CA ALA A 145 -2.98 19.48 -11.31
C ALA A 145 -1.50 19.86 -11.31
N MET A 146 -0.68 19.13 -10.54
CA MET A 146 0.78 19.35 -10.49
C MET A 146 1.44 19.10 -11.86
N VAL A 147 1.01 18.07 -12.58
CA VAL A 147 1.47 17.80 -13.95
C VAL A 147 1.05 18.91 -14.90
N ALA A 148 -0.19 19.43 -14.80
CA ALA A 148 -0.64 20.55 -15.61
C ALA A 148 0.16 21.84 -15.30
N ASP A 149 0.48 22.10 -14.03
CA ASP A 149 1.34 23.21 -13.61
C ASP A 149 2.75 23.11 -14.22
N SER A 150 3.36 21.93 -14.20
CA SER A 150 4.69 21.72 -14.80
C SER A 150 4.73 22.05 -16.30
N LYS A 151 3.58 21.87 -16.97
CA LYS A 151 3.38 22.18 -18.40
C LYS A 151 2.80 23.58 -18.62
N LYS A 152 2.68 24.42 -17.58
CA LYS A 152 2.10 25.77 -17.61
C LYS A 152 0.66 25.81 -18.14
N GLN A 153 -0.08 24.70 -18.00
CA GLN A 153 -1.50 24.61 -18.35
C GLN A 153 -2.36 25.08 -17.17
N TRP A 154 -2.27 26.38 -16.86
CA TRP A 154 -2.75 26.98 -15.62
C TRP A 154 -4.23 26.79 -15.34
N ASP A 155 -5.08 26.96 -16.34
CA ASP A 155 -6.53 26.84 -16.18
C ASP A 155 -6.91 25.37 -15.90
N LYS A 156 -6.20 24.44 -16.54
CA LYS A 156 -6.38 23.00 -16.30
C LYS A 156 -5.90 22.61 -14.89
N ALA A 157 -4.76 23.15 -14.45
CA ALA A 157 -4.26 22.94 -13.09
C ALA A 157 -5.27 23.45 -12.05
N ASP A 158 -5.78 24.67 -12.21
CA ASP A 158 -6.77 25.27 -11.31
C ASP A 158 -8.04 24.41 -11.23
N SER A 159 -8.56 23.93 -12.36
CA SER A 159 -9.73 23.05 -12.42
C SER A 159 -9.49 21.73 -11.66
N PHE A 160 -8.32 21.12 -11.85
CA PHE A 160 -7.98 19.88 -11.14
C PHE A 160 -7.78 20.09 -9.64
N TYR A 161 -7.14 21.18 -9.21
CA TYR A 161 -7.02 21.49 -7.79
C TYR A 161 -8.39 21.73 -7.15
N GLN A 162 -9.28 22.44 -7.84
CA GLN A 162 -10.65 22.65 -7.36
C GLN A 162 -11.39 21.34 -7.18
N THR A 163 -11.31 20.43 -8.17
CA THR A 163 -11.91 19.10 -8.09
C THR A 163 -11.31 18.30 -6.94
N ALA A 164 -9.98 18.28 -6.81
CA ALA A 164 -9.31 17.59 -5.74
C ALA A 164 -9.74 18.09 -4.35
N ALA A 165 -9.87 19.41 -4.18
CA ALA A 165 -10.30 19.99 -2.92
C ALA A 165 -11.75 19.60 -2.56
N GLY A 166 -12.63 19.45 -3.55
CA GLY A 166 -14.02 19.01 -3.37
C GLY A 166 -14.16 17.53 -3.00
N LEU A 167 -13.16 16.70 -3.29
CA LEU A 167 -13.18 15.25 -3.05
C LEU A 167 -12.61 14.83 -1.68
N THR A 168 -12.22 15.75 -0.83
CA THR A 168 -11.66 15.42 0.50
C THR A 168 -12.23 16.33 1.58
N THR A 169 -12.39 15.77 2.79
CA THR A 169 -12.75 16.54 4.00
C THR A 169 -11.55 17.23 4.65
N THR A 170 -10.32 16.90 4.22
CA THR A 170 -9.07 17.48 4.72
C THR A 170 -8.25 18.07 3.58
N PRO A 171 -8.71 19.18 2.96
CA PRO A 171 -8.11 19.70 1.73
C PRO A 171 -6.78 20.42 1.91
N ALA A 172 -6.25 20.57 3.12
CA ALA A 172 -5.07 21.37 3.40
C ALA A 172 -3.88 21.07 2.47
N GLY A 173 -3.57 19.79 2.22
CA GLY A 173 -2.48 19.41 1.30
C GLY A 173 -2.75 19.79 -0.17
N VAL A 174 -4.01 19.77 -0.60
CA VAL A 174 -4.41 20.20 -1.95
C VAL A 174 -4.32 21.72 -2.05
N LEU A 175 -4.86 22.43 -1.06
CA LEU A 175 -4.85 23.90 -1.01
C LEU A 175 -3.44 24.45 -0.95
N ASN A 176 -2.56 23.83 -0.18
CA ASN A 176 -1.13 24.19 -0.13
C ASN A 176 -0.47 24.08 -1.51
N ASN A 177 -0.67 22.99 -2.24
CA ASN A 177 -0.12 22.84 -3.59
C ASN A 177 -0.72 23.87 -4.57
N TRP A 178 -2.02 24.13 -4.48
CA TRP A 178 -2.69 25.13 -5.30
C TRP A 178 -2.21 26.55 -4.97
N GLY A 179 -2.07 26.88 -3.68
CA GLY A 179 -1.49 28.15 -3.23
C GLY A 179 -0.08 28.35 -3.76
N TYR A 180 0.75 27.32 -3.71
CA TYR A 180 2.10 27.37 -4.28
C TYR A 180 2.07 27.58 -5.81
N SER A 181 1.17 26.89 -6.53
CA SER A 181 0.94 27.13 -7.95
C SER A 181 0.57 28.59 -8.24
N LYS A 182 -0.34 29.20 -7.45
CA LYS A 182 -0.69 30.61 -7.56
C LYS A 182 0.49 31.54 -7.26
N LEU A 183 1.27 31.21 -6.24
CA LEU A 183 2.46 31.97 -5.84
C LEU A 183 3.49 32.04 -6.98
N THR A 184 3.80 30.91 -7.61
CA THR A 184 4.77 30.83 -8.72
C THR A 184 4.33 31.60 -9.96
N ARG A 185 3.02 31.86 -10.11
CA ARG A 185 2.42 32.69 -11.18
C ARG A 185 2.32 34.15 -10.81
N GLY A 186 2.81 34.58 -9.64
CA GLY A 186 2.69 35.96 -9.15
C GLY A 186 1.28 36.36 -8.68
N LYS A 187 0.37 35.40 -8.53
CA LYS A 187 -1.01 35.62 -8.06
C LYS A 187 -1.08 35.59 -6.52
N TYR A 188 -0.34 36.51 -5.88
CA TYR A 188 -0.10 36.52 -4.44
C TYR A 188 -1.39 36.57 -3.60
N ALA A 189 -2.35 37.42 -3.98
CA ALA A 189 -3.62 37.55 -3.25
C ALA A 189 -4.50 36.28 -3.37
N GLU A 190 -4.37 35.50 -4.45
CA GLU A 190 -5.07 34.24 -4.59
C GLU A 190 -4.37 33.15 -3.79
N ALA A 191 -3.02 33.13 -3.78
CA ALA A 191 -2.24 32.21 -2.99
C ALA A 191 -2.52 32.35 -1.48
N GLU A 192 -2.53 33.60 -0.95
CA GLU A 192 -2.81 33.88 0.46
C GLU A 192 -4.17 33.31 0.94
N ARG A 193 -5.17 33.27 0.06
CA ARG A 193 -6.50 32.73 0.41
C ARG A 193 -6.54 31.20 0.47
N LEU A 194 -5.54 30.56 -0.09
CA LEU A 194 -5.44 29.10 -0.17
C LEU A 194 -4.59 28.51 0.96
N PHE A 195 -3.69 29.29 1.56
CA PHE A 195 -2.91 28.92 2.75
C PHE A 195 -3.67 29.18 4.04
#